data_2e375a31475695bc64f956492b4a9d4c
#
_entry.id   2e375a31475695bc64f956492b4a9d4c
#
_cell.length_a   1.000
_cell.length_b   1.000
_cell.length_c   1.000
_cell.angle_alpha   90.00
_cell.angle_beta   90.00
_cell.angle_gamma   90.00
#
_symmetry.space_group_name_H-M   'P 1'
#
loop_
_entity.id
_entity.type
_entity.pdbx_description
1 polymer ?
#
loop_
_entity_poly.entity_id
_entity_poly.type
_entity_poly.pdbx_seq_one_letter_code
_entity_poly.pdbx_strand_id
1 'polypeptide(L)'
;MVFFFTSVGFQANLKVLKSGGKSLIIFLILVIVLIICQNFLAVGLSKALQISPLVGLCTGSIPMIGGHGTAGAFGPVLEDFGVKGASTLCTAAATFGLIAGSIMGGPVGKRLIEKKDLLKTAIPEDDSLLVEEEKKHERHTSMYPAAVFQLIIAMGIGTIISKLLSMTGMTFPIYIGAMIAAAFMRNIGEYSGGFTIYMGEINDIGGISLSLFLGIAMITLKLWQLAD
;
A
#
# COMPACT_ATOMS: atom_id res chain seq x y z
N MET A 1 1.40 9.69 -5.89
CA MET A 1 1.94 8.52 -5.17
C MET A 1 2.42 8.85 -3.75
N VAL A 2 3.41 9.75 -3.53
CA VAL A 2 3.95 10.02 -2.17
C VAL A 2 2.87 10.51 -1.21
N PHE A 3 2.02 11.47 -1.58
CA PHE A 3 0.90 11.94 -0.77
C PHE A 3 -0.02 10.79 -0.29
N PHE A 4 -0.38 9.88 -1.20
CA PHE A 4 -1.20 8.72 -0.86
C PHE A 4 -0.51 7.83 0.18
N PHE A 5 0.74 7.43 -0.04
CA PHE A 5 1.44 6.57 0.93
C PHE A 5 1.73 7.28 2.25
N THR A 6 1.91 8.60 2.25
CA THR A 6 2.02 9.38 3.48
C THR A 6 0.70 9.34 4.27
N SER A 7 -0.45 9.47 3.61
CA SER A 7 -1.75 9.35 4.27
C SER A 7 -1.96 7.94 4.85
N VAL A 8 -1.53 6.89 4.14
CA VAL A 8 -1.53 5.50 4.66
C VAL A 8 -0.64 5.39 5.90
N GLY A 9 0.51 6.07 5.94
CA GLY A 9 1.37 6.12 7.12
C GLY A 9 0.66 6.69 8.35
N PHE A 10 -0.16 7.72 8.20
CA PHE A 10 -0.97 8.27 9.29
C PHE A 10 -2.05 7.31 9.81
N GLN A 11 -2.45 6.29 9.04
CA GLN A 11 -3.38 5.26 9.51
C GLN A 11 -2.71 4.25 10.47
N ALA A 12 -1.38 4.20 10.53
CA ALA A 12 -0.62 3.28 11.36
C ALA A 12 -0.67 3.66 12.85
N ASN A 13 -1.70 3.21 13.54
CA ASN A 13 -1.93 3.45 14.96
C ASN A 13 -1.46 2.25 15.79
N LEU A 14 -0.52 2.47 16.73
CA LEU A 14 0.01 1.42 17.61
C LEU A 14 -1.04 0.86 18.58
N LYS A 15 -2.06 1.63 18.94
CA LYS A 15 -3.16 1.13 19.79
C LYS A 15 -3.97 0.09 19.05
N VAL A 16 -4.34 0.38 17.78
CA VAL A 16 -5.05 -0.57 16.89
C VAL A 16 -4.18 -1.79 16.63
N LEU A 17 -2.87 -1.61 16.40
CA LEU A 17 -1.94 -2.71 16.21
C LEU A 17 -1.87 -3.65 17.43
N LYS A 18 -1.89 -3.09 18.64
CA LYS A 18 -1.91 -3.88 19.88
C LYS A 18 -3.23 -4.63 20.06
N SER A 19 -4.37 -4.05 19.67
CA SER A 19 -5.68 -4.71 19.74
C SER A 19 -5.79 -5.89 18.81
N GLY A 20 -5.11 -5.88 17.65
CA GLY A 20 -5.07 -6.99 16.69
C GLY A 20 -4.40 -8.27 17.21
N GLY A 21 -3.57 -8.16 18.25
CA GLY A 21 -3.02 -9.27 19.02
C GLY A 21 -2.35 -10.36 18.18
N LYS A 22 -2.54 -11.63 18.60
CA LYS A 22 -1.93 -12.80 17.96
C LYS A 22 -2.43 -13.03 16.53
N SER A 23 -3.68 -12.71 16.24
CA SER A 23 -4.28 -12.89 14.92
C SER A 23 -3.57 -12.04 13.87
N LEU A 24 -3.21 -10.81 14.20
CA LEU A 24 -2.47 -9.92 13.30
C LEU A 24 -1.06 -10.47 12.99
N ILE A 25 -0.37 -11.00 14.01
CA ILE A 25 0.97 -11.59 13.81
C ILE A 25 0.90 -12.82 12.90
N ILE A 26 -0.09 -13.70 13.13
CA ILE A 26 -0.31 -14.88 12.28
C ILE A 26 -0.60 -14.44 10.84
N PHE A 27 -1.46 -13.44 10.66
CA PHE A 27 -1.78 -12.92 9.34
C PHE A 27 -0.54 -12.32 8.63
N LEU A 28 0.29 -11.57 9.36
CA LEU A 28 1.55 -11.02 8.83
C LEU A 28 2.49 -12.12 8.36
N ILE A 29 2.67 -13.18 9.15
CA ILE A 29 3.51 -14.34 8.77
C ILE A 29 2.96 -15.00 7.51
N LEU A 30 1.64 -15.21 7.43
CA LEU A 30 1.00 -15.80 6.24
C LEU A 30 1.22 -14.93 4.99
N VAL A 31 1.14 -13.60 5.11
CA VAL A 31 1.41 -12.69 3.99
C VAL A 31 2.87 -12.76 3.55
N ILE A 32 3.82 -12.83 4.49
CA ILE A 32 5.26 -12.99 4.16
C ILE A 32 5.50 -14.32 3.43
N VAL A 33 4.92 -15.41 3.90
CA VAL A 33 5.01 -16.71 3.22
C VAL A 33 4.41 -16.62 1.82
N LEU A 34 3.25 -15.98 1.67
CA LEU A 34 2.62 -15.78 0.37
C LEU A 34 3.52 -15.01 -0.61
N ILE A 35 4.16 -13.91 -0.15
CA ILE A 35 5.11 -13.11 -0.95
C ILE A 35 6.25 -14.00 -1.46
N ILE A 36 6.84 -14.78 -0.56
CA ILE A 36 7.96 -15.66 -0.89
C ILE A 36 7.51 -16.70 -1.92
N CYS A 37 6.43 -17.43 -1.66
CA CYS A 37 5.90 -18.45 -2.56
C CYS A 37 5.55 -17.87 -3.94
N GLN A 38 4.94 -16.68 -3.98
CA GLN A 38 4.55 -16.00 -5.22
C GLN A 38 5.77 -15.61 -6.06
N ASN A 39 6.83 -15.09 -5.44
CA ASN A 39 8.06 -14.76 -6.15
C ASN A 39 8.79 -16.02 -6.65
N PHE A 40 8.83 -17.09 -5.85
CA PHE A 40 9.39 -18.37 -6.30
C PHE A 40 8.63 -18.94 -7.50
N LEU A 41 7.30 -18.88 -7.46
CA LEU A 41 6.44 -19.30 -8.57
C LEU A 41 6.72 -18.47 -9.83
N ALA A 42 6.75 -17.15 -9.69
CA ALA A 42 6.97 -16.23 -10.81
C ALA A 42 8.35 -16.46 -11.46
N VAL A 43 9.41 -16.56 -10.66
CA VAL A 43 10.77 -16.86 -11.14
C VAL A 43 10.85 -18.26 -11.73
N GLY A 44 10.21 -19.25 -11.12
CA GLY A 44 10.16 -20.63 -11.60
C GLY A 44 9.50 -20.76 -12.97
N LEU A 45 8.34 -20.10 -13.15
CA LEU A 45 7.62 -20.04 -14.43
C LEU A 45 8.44 -19.33 -15.50
N SER A 46 9.08 -18.21 -15.15
CA SER A 46 9.93 -17.48 -16.10
C SER A 46 11.08 -18.34 -16.61
N LYS A 47 11.73 -19.08 -15.72
CA LYS A 47 12.79 -20.03 -16.12
C LYS A 47 12.25 -21.16 -17.00
N ALA A 48 11.07 -21.71 -16.68
CA ALA A 48 10.44 -22.75 -17.49
C ALA A 48 10.08 -22.27 -18.89
N LEU A 49 9.69 -20.99 -19.03
CA LEU A 49 9.38 -20.33 -20.30
C LEU A 49 10.61 -19.73 -21.00
N GLN A 50 11.82 -19.93 -20.44
CA GLN A 50 13.09 -19.39 -20.95
C GLN A 50 13.11 -17.84 -21.04
N ILE A 51 12.34 -17.18 -20.16
CA ILE A 51 12.29 -15.72 -20.00
C ILE A 51 13.17 -15.31 -18.82
N SER A 52 13.68 -14.07 -18.82
CA SER A 52 14.46 -13.55 -17.71
C SER A 52 13.70 -13.65 -16.38
N PRO A 53 14.34 -14.17 -15.32
CA PRO A 53 13.73 -14.22 -13.99
C PRO A 53 13.27 -12.83 -13.47
N LEU A 54 13.92 -11.76 -13.90
CA LEU A 54 13.53 -10.38 -13.55
C LEU A 54 12.17 -9.98 -14.16
N VAL A 55 11.86 -10.49 -15.36
CA VAL A 55 10.52 -10.33 -15.97
C VAL A 55 9.47 -11.05 -15.11
N GLY A 56 9.80 -12.21 -14.54
CA GLY A 56 8.94 -12.89 -13.58
C GLY A 56 8.61 -12.04 -12.36
N LEU A 57 9.57 -11.29 -11.82
CA LEU A 57 9.32 -10.37 -10.71
C LEU A 57 8.35 -9.24 -11.07
N CYS A 58 8.35 -8.81 -12.34
CA CYS A 58 7.37 -7.82 -12.84
C CYS A 58 5.92 -8.33 -12.79
N THR A 59 5.70 -9.64 -12.72
CA THR A 59 4.38 -10.28 -12.62
C THR A 59 4.17 -10.99 -11.26
N GLY A 60 5.17 -10.95 -10.39
CA GLY A 60 5.16 -11.55 -9.06
C GLY A 60 4.51 -10.67 -7.98
N SER A 61 5.06 -10.72 -6.78
CA SER A 61 4.50 -10.00 -5.62
C SER A 61 4.55 -8.48 -5.76
N ILE A 62 5.48 -7.93 -6.55
CA ILE A 62 5.61 -6.48 -6.77
C ILE A 62 4.27 -5.87 -7.21
N PRO A 63 3.68 -6.29 -8.35
CA PRO A 63 2.39 -5.77 -8.77
C PRO A 63 1.19 -6.43 -8.09
N MET A 64 1.27 -7.73 -7.76
CA MET A 64 0.10 -8.49 -7.30
C MET A 64 -0.26 -8.25 -5.84
N ILE A 65 0.71 -7.99 -4.97
CA ILE A 65 0.49 -7.66 -3.56
C ILE A 65 0.65 -6.17 -3.32
N GLY A 66 1.71 -5.58 -3.87
CA GLY A 66 1.99 -4.17 -3.67
C GLY A 66 1.21 -3.22 -4.60
N GLY A 67 0.57 -3.75 -5.65
CA GLY A 67 -0.27 -2.99 -6.57
C GLY A 67 0.50 -1.97 -7.40
N HIS A 68 -0.22 -0.95 -7.89
CA HIS A 68 0.35 0.12 -8.74
C HIS A 68 1.44 0.94 -8.03
N GLY A 69 1.37 1.06 -6.70
CA GLY A 69 2.35 1.81 -5.93
C GLY A 69 3.74 1.20 -6.00
N THR A 70 3.84 -0.08 -5.71
CA THR A 70 5.11 -0.83 -5.79
C THR A 70 5.51 -1.07 -7.23
N ALA A 71 4.58 -1.30 -8.15
CA ALA A 71 4.84 -1.37 -9.58
C ALA A 71 5.52 -0.09 -10.09
N GLY A 72 4.98 1.08 -9.72
CA GLY A 72 5.58 2.37 -10.08
C GLY A 72 6.91 2.67 -9.41
N ALA A 73 7.20 2.07 -8.26
CA ALA A 73 8.46 2.25 -7.55
C ALA A 73 9.56 1.30 -8.05
N PHE A 74 9.25 0.04 -8.26
CA PHE A 74 10.22 -0.98 -8.65
C PHE A 74 10.34 -1.18 -10.16
N GLY A 75 9.33 -0.77 -10.96
CA GLY A 75 9.41 -0.82 -12.42
C GLY A 75 10.66 -0.16 -12.98
N PRO A 76 10.94 1.13 -12.68
CA PRO A 76 12.17 1.79 -13.11
C PRO A 76 13.45 1.09 -12.64
N VAL A 77 13.46 0.58 -11.40
CA VAL A 77 14.60 -0.17 -10.86
C VAL A 77 14.88 -1.44 -11.67
N LEU A 78 13.82 -2.16 -12.08
CA LEU A 78 13.97 -3.34 -12.94
C LEU A 78 14.41 -2.97 -14.37
N GLU A 79 14.04 -1.78 -14.86
CA GLU A 79 14.56 -1.23 -16.13
C GLU A 79 16.06 -0.95 -16.04
N ASP A 80 16.53 -0.40 -14.91
CA ASP A 80 17.97 -0.19 -14.64
C ASP A 80 18.74 -1.53 -14.59
N PHE A 81 18.09 -2.61 -14.16
CA PHE A 81 18.63 -3.99 -14.24
C PHE A 81 18.52 -4.63 -15.63
N GLY A 82 18.05 -3.89 -16.64
CA GLY A 82 18.05 -4.31 -18.05
C GLY A 82 16.73 -4.93 -18.53
N VAL A 83 15.66 -4.89 -17.75
CA VAL A 83 14.33 -5.35 -18.18
C VAL A 83 13.61 -4.22 -18.92
N LYS A 84 13.69 -4.21 -20.24
CA LYS A 84 13.00 -3.22 -21.06
C LYS A 84 11.47 -3.28 -20.82
N GLY A 85 10.86 -2.13 -20.59
CA GLY A 85 9.41 -2.02 -20.37
C GLY A 85 8.91 -2.59 -19.03
N ALA A 86 9.79 -2.81 -18.05
CA ALA A 86 9.40 -3.33 -16.73
C ALA A 86 8.35 -2.48 -16.04
N SER A 87 8.44 -1.16 -16.13
CA SER A 87 7.43 -0.25 -15.58
C SER A 87 6.05 -0.49 -16.19
N THR A 88 5.98 -0.68 -17.49
CA THR A 88 4.74 -0.98 -18.22
C THR A 88 4.21 -2.36 -17.84
N LEU A 89 5.08 -3.37 -17.81
CA LEU A 89 4.70 -4.74 -17.46
C LEU A 89 4.19 -4.82 -16.00
N CYS A 90 4.90 -4.24 -15.05
CA CYS A 90 4.48 -4.20 -13.65
C CYS A 90 3.11 -3.51 -13.48
N THR A 91 2.90 -2.38 -14.18
CA THR A 91 1.63 -1.62 -14.08
C THR A 91 0.47 -2.39 -14.72
N ALA A 92 0.70 -3.02 -15.88
CA ALA A 92 -0.29 -3.88 -16.53
C ALA A 92 -0.66 -5.09 -15.66
N ALA A 93 0.34 -5.76 -15.06
CA ALA A 93 0.11 -6.86 -14.14
C ALA A 93 -0.65 -6.42 -12.88
N ALA A 94 -0.36 -5.25 -12.32
CA ALA A 94 -1.11 -4.69 -11.19
C ALA A 94 -2.58 -4.44 -11.54
N THR A 95 -2.85 -3.91 -12.74
CA THR A 95 -4.21 -3.70 -13.25
C THR A 95 -4.95 -5.02 -13.41
N PHE A 96 -4.31 -6.02 -14.03
CA PHE A 96 -4.87 -7.36 -14.16
C PHE A 96 -5.18 -7.97 -12.78
N GLY A 97 -4.23 -7.87 -11.84
CA GLY A 97 -4.40 -8.36 -10.46
C GLY A 97 -5.58 -7.71 -9.74
N LEU A 98 -5.76 -6.40 -9.89
CA LEU A 98 -6.88 -5.68 -9.31
C LEU A 98 -8.23 -6.16 -9.88
N ILE A 99 -8.33 -6.30 -11.20
CA ILE A 99 -9.54 -6.76 -11.89
C ILE A 99 -9.85 -8.21 -11.49
N ALA A 100 -8.87 -9.11 -11.63
CA ALA A 100 -9.04 -10.52 -11.30
C ALA A 100 -9.36 -10.72 -9.80
N GLY A 101 -8.67 -9.99 -8.92
CA GLY A 101 -8.92 -10.01 -7.49
C GLY A 101 -10.33 -9.55 -7.13
N SER A 102 -10.84 -8.51 -7.79
CA SER A 102 -12.21 -8.02 -7.57
C SER A 102 -13.27 -9.02 -8.04
N ILE A 103 -13.06 -9.65 -9.20
CA ILE A 103 -13.98 -10.65 -9.75
C ILE A 103 -14.01 -11.91 -8.88
N MET A 104 -12.86 -12.39 -8.41
CA MET A 104 -12.76 -13.64 -7.64
C MET A 104 -13.00 -13.41 -6.14
N GLY A 105 -12.53 -12.32 -5.59
CA GLY A 105 -12.53 -12.06 -4.15
C GLY A 105 -13.93 -11.95 -3.56
N GLY A 106 -14.85 -11.26 -4.24
CA GLY A 106 -16.23 -11.12 -3.81
C GLY A 106 -16.95 -12.47 -3.65
N PRO A 107 -17.07 -13.29 -4.70
CA PRO A 107 -17.71 -14.60 -4.62
C PRO A 107 -17.05 -15.57 -3.64
N VAL A 108 -15.70 -15.59 -3.58
CA VAL A 108 -14.97 -16.45 -2.65
C VAL A 108 -15.19 -16.01 -1.21
N GLY A 109 -15.13 -14.72 -0.92
CA GLY A 109 -15.41 -14.15 0.40
C GLY A 109 -16.85 -14.47 0.84
N LYS A 110 -17.83 -14.20 0.00
CA LYS A 110 -19.23 -14.52 0.27
C LYS A 110 -19.43 -16.00 0.62
N ARG A 111 -18.91 -16.90 -0.23
CA ARG A 111 -19.01 -18.35 -0.01
C ARG A 111 -18.34 -18.77 1.30
N LEU A 112 -17.22 -18.18 1.67
CA LEU A 112 -16.52 -18.49 2.91
C LEU A 112 -17.32 -18.06 4.13
N ILE A 113 -17.89 -16.85 4.10
CA ILE A 113 -18.73 -16.28 5.16
C ILE A 113 -19.98 -17.16 5.36
N GLU A 114 -20.68 -17.49 4.27
CA GLU A 114 -21.89 -18.31 4.31
C GLU A 114 -21.60 -19.75 4.77
N LYS A 115 -20.55 -20.39 4.22
CA LYS A 115 -20.22 -21.79 4.54
C LYS A 115 -19.77 -21.97 5.99
N LYS A 116 -19.10 -20.97 6.56
CA LYS A 116 -18.59 -21.03 7.95
C LYS A 116 -19.47 -20.30 8.95
N ASP A 117 -20.62 -19.76 8.50
CA ASP A 117 -21.59 -19.04 9.34
C ASP A 117 -20.94 -17.92 10.17
N LEU A 118 -19.95 -17.24 9.56
CA LEU A 118 -19.09 -16.29 10.26
C LEU A 118 -19.87 -15.07 10.79
N LEU A 119 -21.03 -14.75 10.19
CA LEU A 119 -21.88 -13.66 10.66
C LEU A 119 -22.52 -13.94 12.03
N LYS A 120 -22.72 -15.22 12.37
CA LYS A 120 -23.25 -15.60 13.70
C LYS A 120 -22.17 -15.63 14.78
N THR A 121 -20.93 -15.88 14.38
CA THR A 121 -19.75 -15.89 15.27
C THR A 121 -19.02 -14.56 15.31
N ALA A 122 -19.42 -13.59 14.48
CA ALA A 122 -18.92 -12.23 14.58
C ALA A 122 -19.32 -11.67 15.95
N ILE A 123 -18.39 -11.69 16.88
CA ILE A 123 -18.47 -10.84 18.06
C ILE A 123 -18.65 -9.45 17.49
N PRO A 124 -19.62 -8.64 17.93
CA PRO A 124 -19.66 -7.25 17.56
C PRO A 124 -18.28 -6.70 17.98
N GLU A 125 -17.35 -6.60 17.03
CA GLU A 125 -16.15 -5.83 17.29
C GLU A 125 -16.67 -4.46 17.69
N ASP A 126 -16.12 -3.97 18.76
CA ASP A 126 -16.40 -2.64 19.25
C ASP A 126 -15.85 -1.66 18.21
N ASP A 127 -16.57 -1.58 17.08
CA ASP A 127 -16.34 -0.63 15.97
C ASP A 127 -16.44 0.80 16.51
N SER A 128 -16.85 0.94 17.78
CA SER A 128 -16.95 2.21 18.49
C SER A 128 -15.64 2.98 18.43
N LEU A 129 -14.48 2.31 18.50
CA LEU A 129 -13.20 3.00 18.48
C LEU A 129 -12.87 3.60 17.10
N LEU A 130 -13.14 2.88 16.01
CA LEU A 130 -12.91 3.38 14.65
C LEU A 130 -14.05 4.30 14.20
N VAL A 131 -15.30 3.94 14.52
CA VAL A 131 -16.50 4.74 14.20
C VAL A 131 -16.60 5.98 15.09
N GLU A 132 -16.12 5.94 16.34
CA GLU A 132 -16.07 7.12 17.21
C GLU A 132 -14.99 8.11 16.75
N GLU A 133 -13.85 7.66 16.22
CA GLU A 133 -12.89 8.58 15.60
C GLU A 133 -13.46 9.25 14.33
N GLU A 134 -14.19 8.52 13.49
CA GLU A 134 -14.85 9.12 12.32
C GLU A 134 -16.07 9.99 12.67
N LYS A 135 -16.88 9.61 13.67
CA LYS A 135 -18.08 10.38 14.07
C LYS A 135 -17.77 11.62 14.89
N LYS A 136 -16.64 11.69 15.58
CA LYS A 136 -16.23 12.87 16.38
C LYS A 136 -15.65 14.00 15.57
N HIS A 137 -15.34 13.79 14.29
CA HIS A 137 -14.73 14.82 13.46
C HIS A 137 -15.71 15.25 12.37
N GLU A 138 -16.46 16.33 12.62
CA GLU A 138 -17.14 17.05 11.55
C GLU A 138 -16.06 17.59 10.60
N ARG A 139 -16.11 17.16 9.34
CA ARG A 139 -15.18 17.60 8.30
C ARG A 139 -15.43 19.09 8.01
N HIS A 140 -14.49 19.93 8.42
CA HIS A 140 -14.55 21.35 8.14
C HIS A 140 -13.56 21.71 7.02
N THR A 141 -14.06 22.45 6.03
CA THR A 141 -13.24 22.91 4.89
C THR A 141 -12.00 23.69 5.36
N SER A 142 -12.09 24.35 6.51
CA SER A 142 -10.99 25.10 7.14
C SER A 142 -9.85 24.22 7.67
N MET A 143 -10.06 22.92 7.83
CA MET A 143 -9.05 21.99 8.38
C MET A 143 -8.18 21.32 7.29
N TYR A 144 -8.61 21.35 6.02
CA TYR A 144 -7.83 20.79 4.92
C TYR A 144 -6.44 21.42 4.77
N PRO A 145 -6.24 22.74 4.89
CA PRO A 145 -4.89 23.31 4.86
C PRO A 145 -3.98 22.74 5.95
N ALA A 146 -4.52 22.56 7.18
CA ALA A 146 -3.75 21.98 8.29
C ALA A 146 -3.37 20.51 8.00
N ALA A 147 -4.29 19.72 7.44
CA ALA A 147 -4.03 18.35 7.01
C ALA A 147 -2.94 18.28 5.91
N VAL A 148 -3.00 19.19 4.92
CA VAL A 148 -1.96 19.30 3.89
C VAL A 148 -0.62 19.64 4.50
N PHE A 149 -0.54 20.57 5.45
CA PHE A 149 0.71 20.90 6.15
C PHE A 149 1.26 19.70 6.93
N GLN A 150 0.41 18.92 7.58
CA GLN A 150 0.84 17.68 8.26
C GLN A 150 1.43 16.67 7.29
N LEU A 151 0.80 16.46 6.13
CA LEU A 151 1.33 15.61 5.06
C LEU A 151 2.68 16.12 4.54
N ILE A 152 2.81 17.43 4.27
CA ILE A 152 4.06 18.02 3.77
C ILE A 152 5.19 17.89 4.80
N ILE A 153 4.90 18.13 6.09
CA ILE A 153 5.90 17.96 7.17
C ILE A 153 6.34 16.50 7.24
N ALA A 154 5.39 15.55 7.20
CA ALA A 154 5.72 14.12 7.19
C ALA A 154 6.58 13.73 5.96
N MET A 155 6.28 14.28 4.79
CA MET A 155 7.06 14.06 3.59
C MET A 155 8.46 14.67 3.72
N GLY A 156 8.59 15.87 4.28
CA GLY A 156 9.89 16.53 4.54
C GLY A 156 10.77 15.71 5.47
N ILE A 157 10.24 15.27 6.63
CA ILE A 157 10.94 14.36 7.54
C ILE A 157 11.25 13.03 6.85
N GLY A 158 10.32 12.55 6.04
CA GLY A 158 10.44 11.31 5.28
C GLY A 158 11.60 11.32 4.28
N THR A 159 11.98 12.47 3.71
CA THR A 159 13.14 12.56 2.82
C THR A 159 14.44 12.25 3.57
N ILE A 160 14.55 12.69 4.81
CA ILE A 160 15.70 12.41 5.67
C ILE A 160 15.76 10.91 6.00
N ILE A 161 14.61 10.32 6.36
CA ILE A 161 14.49 8.88 6.66
C ILE A 161 14.84 8.06 5.40
N SER A 162 14.30 8.44 4.23
CA SER A 162 14.63 7.77 2.96
C SER A 162 16.12 7.82 2.64
N LYS A 163 16.77 8.95 2.90
CA LYS A 163 18.21 9.08 2.73
C LYS A 163 19.00 8.17 3.66
N LEU A 164 18.59 8.08 4.92
CA LEU A 164 19.22 7.16 5.89
C LEU A 164 19.03 5.70 5.48
N LEU A 165 17.83 5.33 5.02
CA LEU A 165 17.55 3.99 4.52
C LEU A 165 18.37 3.64 3.28
N SER A 166 18.55 4.57 2.35
CA SER A 166 19.37 4.35 1.15
C SER A 166 20.86 4.10 1.46
N MET A 167 21.36 4.60 2.60
CA MET A 167 22.73 4.33 3.05
C MET A 167 22.96 2.87 3.46
N THR A 168 21.90 2.08 3.66
CA THR A 168 22.01 0.63 3.95
C THR A 168 22.36 -0.21 2.72
N GLY A 169 22.44 0.39 1.53
CA GLY A 169 22.70 -0.29 0.26
C GLY A 169 21.47 -1.04 -0.31
N MET A 170 20.33 -0.98 0.36
CA MET A 170 19.08 -1.54 -0.14
C MET A 170 18.26 -0.49 -0.89
N THR A 171 17.59 -0.91 -1.97
CA THR A 171 16.70 -0.04 -2.74
C THR A 171 15.34 0.04 -2.06
N PHE A 172 15.02 1.21 -1.52
CA PHE A 172 13.72 1.49 -0.95
C PHE A 172 12.92 2.44 -1.84
N PRO A 173 11.62 2.20 -2.05
CA PRO A 173 10.73 3.18 -2.68
C PRO A 173 10.73 4.53 -1.93
N ILE A 174 10.69 5.62 -2.68
CA ILE A 174 10.80 7.01 -2.16
C ILE A 174 9.74 7.31 -1.09
N TYR A 175 8.57 6.69 -1.18
CA TYR A 175 7.47 6.95 -0.25
C TYR A 175 7.62 6.26 1.12
N ILE A 176 8.52 5.28 1.27
CA ILE A 176 8.66 4.53 2.54
C ILE A 176 9.08 5.45 3.67
N GLY A 177 10.03 6.34 3.45
CA GLY A 177 10.44 7.31 4.47
C GLY A 177 9.30 8.22 4.91
N ALA A 178 8.50 8.72 3.96
CA ALA A 178 7.34 9.56 4.26
C ALA A 178 6.25 8.78 5.03
N MET A 179 6.02 7.53 4.68
CA MET A 179 5.08 6.66 5.37
C MET A 179 5.52 6.39 6.82
N ILE A 180 6.81 6.12 7.04
CA ILE A 180 7.39 5.93 8.39
C ILE A 180 7.29 7.23 9.20
N ALA A 181 7.65 8.38 8.62
CA ALA A 181 7.54 9.69 9.28
C ALA A 181 6.09 9.98 9.71
N ALA A 182 5.12 9.72 8.83
CA ALA A 182 3.71 9.90 9.12
C ALA A 182 3.23 8.98 10.27
N ALA A 183 3.67 7.71 10.27
CA ALA A 183 3.38 6.78 11.34
C ALA A 183 3.95 7.25 12.70
N PHE A 184 5.17 7.78 12.72
CA PHE A 184 5.75 8.38 13.91
C PHE A 184 4.96 9.61 14.37
N MET A 185 4.64 10.53 13.46
CA MET A 185 3.85 11.72 13.79
C MET A 185 2.49 11.35 14.38
N ARG A 186 1.79 10.35 13.79
CA ARG A 186 0.50 9.84 14.31
C ARG A 186 0.62 9.38 15.75
N ASN A 187 1.58 8.52 16.02
CA ASN A 187 1.73 7.90 17.35
C ASN A 187 2.25 8.89 18.40
N ILE A 188 3.13 9.81 18.02
CA ILE A 188 3.60 10.88 18.92
C ILE A 188 2.45 11.84 19.23
N GLY A 189 1.66 12.25 18.23
CA GLY A 189 0.51 13.12 18.44
C GLY A 189 -0.51 12.54 19.42
N GLU A 190 -0.83 11.25 19.27
CA GLU A 190 -1.76 10.57 20.18
C GLU A 190 -1.20 10.34 21.59
N TYR A 191 0.10 10.09 21.72
CA TYR A 191 0.73 9.86 23.02
C TYR A 191 0.93 11.16 23.78
N SER A 192 1.37 12.23 23.11
CA SER A 192 1.68 13.51 23.73
C SER A 192 0.45 14.39 23.95
N GLY A 193 -0.63 14.19 23.17
CA GLY A 193 -1.78 15.09 23.13
C GLY A 193 -1.42 16.52 22.67
N GLY A 194 -0.19 16.74 22.18
CA GLY A 194 0.36 18.06 21.88
C GLY A 194 -0.13 18.68 20.58
N PHE A 195 -0.66 17.87 19.66
CA PHE A 195 -1.25 18.35 18.41
C PHE A 195 -2.32 17.39 17.88
N THR A 196 -3.31 17.97 17.22
CA THR A 196 -4.42 17.22 16.63
C THR A 196 -4.05 16.75 15.23
N ILE A 197 -4.33 15.49 14.91
CA ILE A 197 -4.17 14.95 13.58
C ILE A 197 -5.54 14.89 12.92
N TYR A 198 -5.64 15.50 11.75
CA TYR A 198 -6.88 15.62 10.98
C TYR A 198 -7.05 14.41 10.05
N MET A 199 -7.36 13.24 10.67
CA MET A 199 -7.38 11.96 9.93
C MET A 199 -8.41 11.91 8.82
N GLY A 200 -9.59 12.52 9.01
CA GLY A 200 -10.64 12.57 7.98
C GLY A 200 -10.15 13.26 6.70
N GLU A 201 -9.60 14.45 6.88
CA GLU A 201 -9.08 15.28 5.79
C GLU A 201 -7.82 14.66 5.16
N ILE A 202 -6.95 14.06 5.96
CA ILE A 202 -5.77 13.32 5.47
C ILE A 202 -6.19 12.14 4.59
N ASN A 203 -7.21 11.38 4.98
CA ASN A 203 -7.72 10.25 4.23
C ASN A 203 -8.37 10.70 2.90
N ASP A 204 -9.13 11.80 2.92
CA ASP A 204 -9.73 12.38 1.73
C ASP A 204 -8.65 12.82 0.72
N ILE A 205 -7.63 13.54 1.18
CA ILE A 205 -6.48 13.96 0.35
C ILE A 205 -5.74 12.73 -0.18
N GLY A 206 -5.56 11.70 0.65
CA GLY A 206 -4.97 10.43 0.26
C GLY A 206 -5.75 9.75 -0.85
N GLY A 207 -7.07 9.66 -0.73
CA GLY A 207 -7.97 9.07 -1.74
C GLY A 207 -7.94 9.82 -3.07
N ILE A 208 -7.99 11.16 -3.04
CA ILE A 208 -7.84 11.99 -4.24
C ILE A 208 -6.46 11.75 -4.88
N SER A 209 -5.40 11.74 -4.07
CA SER A 209 -4.04 11.52 -4.55
C SER A 209 -3.85 10.13 -5.17
N LEU A 210 -4.52 9.10 -4.63
CA LEU A 210 -4.54 7.75 -5.21
C LEU A 210 -5.23 7.76 -6.57
N SER A 211 -6.41 8.37 -6.67
CA SER A 211 -7.19 8.44 -7.92
C SER A 211 -6.41 9.15 -9.03
N LEU A 212 -5.78 10.28 -8.70
CA LEU A 212 -4.91 11.00 -9.63
C LEU A 212 -3.69 10.18 -10.04
N PHE A 213 -3.05 9.50 -9.09
CA PHE A 213 -1.89 8.64 -9.38
C PHE A 213 -2.28 7.50 -10.32
N LEU A 214 -3.40 6.81 -10.05
CA LEU A 214 -3.87 5.72 -10.90
C LEU A 214 -4.25 6.23 -12.30
N GLY A 215 -4.92 7.39 -12.40
CA GLY A 215 -5.24 8.01 -13.67
C GLY A 215 -4.00 8.32 -14.51
N ILE A 216 -2.98 8.93 -13.90
CA ILE A 216 -1.70 9.22 -14.57
C ILE A 216 -1.01 7.92 -14.98
N ALA A 217 -0.95 6.93 -14.09
CA ALA A 217 -0.32 5.64 -14.39
C ALA A 217 -0.98 4.95 -15.59
N MET A 218 -2.33 4.99 -15.70
CA MET A 218 -3.06 4.41 -16.83
C MET A 218 -2.82 5.17 -18.14
N ILE A 219 -2.80 6.50 -18.10
CA ILE A 219 -2.57 7.33 -19.30
C ILE A 219 -1.14 7.17 -19.82
N THR A 220 -0.17 6.99 -18.92
CA THR A 220 1.25 6.85 -19.29
C THR A 220 1.64 5.43 -19.68
N LEU A 221 0.73 4.46 -19.57
CA LEU A 221 0.99 3.06 -19.88
C LEU A 221 1.25 2.86 -21.38
N LYS A 222 2.45 2.41 -21.73
CA LYS A 222 2.88 2.19 -23.12
C LYS A 222 2.66 0.73 -23.51
N LEU A 223 1.40 0.35 -23.74
CA LEU A 223 1.01 -1.05 -24.01
C LEU A 223 1.75 -1.68 -25.20
N TRP A 224 2.20 -0.88 -26.18
CA TRP A 224 3.00 -1.38 -27.29
C TRP A 224 4.36 -1.96 -26.90
N GLN A 225 4.89 -1.59 -25.73
CA GLN A 225 6.13 -2.18 -25.20
C GLN A 225 5.96 -3.62 -24.69
N LEU A 226 4.72 -4.10 -24.59
CA LEU A 226 4.42 -5.48 -24.20
C LEU A 226 4.35 -6.42 -25.42
N ALA A 227 4.39 -5.89 -26.65
CA ALA A 227 4.29 -6.66 -27.89
C ALA A 227 5.67 -7.06 -28.47
N ASP A 228 6.75 -6.45 -27.97
CA ASP A 228 8.15 -6.73 -28.32
C ASP A 228 8.81 -7.65 -27.30
#